data_1ce16d6df4c091108580152ed2e1452a
#
_entry.id   1ce16d6df4c091108580152ed2e1452a
#
_cell.length_a   1.000
_cell.length_b   1.000
_cell.length_c   1.000
_cell.angle_alpha   90.00
_cell.angle_beta   90.00
_cell.angle_gamma   90.00
#
_symmetry.space_group_name_H-M   'P 1'
#
loop_
_entity.id
_entity.type
_entity.pdbx_description
1 polymer ?
#
loop_
_entity_poly.entity_id
_entity_poly.type
_entity_poly.pdbx_seq_one_letter_code
_entity_poly.pdbx_strand_id
1 'polypeptide(L)'
;SIPIRMGNEDFKYIHDIYETADSELWLASVGMGVVKARIAGTPDNPVIVDAQRYIINDGELGSNYFFTIYAENETNLLFGNKGYGVFRYNETTNGLEPVSTHKYENMTLNNILAIGKDSSNNYLFGTSYGLIKYTSETSYQLFNAKNGFLNNTIHAILRNSSDNFWLSTNLGLINFDTKRNVFRSYGFGDGLKVVEFSDGAAFRDSRTGTLFFGGINGVVAIRADGRSEQLYMPPVYFDKLSIFGEQYNPVSYTQLYLFL
;
A
#
# COMPACT_ATOMS: atom_id res chain seq x y z
N SER A 1 14.30 20.40 13.32
CA SER A 1 13.31 19.39 13.72
C SER A 1 12.48 19.91 14.87
N ILE A 2 11.18 19.69 14.83
CA ILE A 2 10.29 20.06 15.94
C ILE A 2 10.11 18.79 16.79
N PRO A 3 10.57 18.77 18.04
CA PRO A 3 10.31 17.63 18.90
C PRO A 3 8.84 17.61 19.34
N ILE A 4 8.20 16.45 19.20
CA ILE A 4 6.88 16.22 19.78
C ILE A 4 7.11 15.50 21.11
N ARG A 5 6.77 16.15 22.21
CA ARG A 5 6.95 15.61 23.55
C ARG A 5 5.61 15.16 24.13
N MET A 6 5.60 13.95 24.66
CA MET A 6 4.47 13.35 25.37
C MET A 6 4.89 13.10 26.82
N GLY A 7 4.69 14.10 27.69
CA GLY A 7 5.27 14.11 29.02
C GLY A 7 6.80 14.21 28.98
N ASN A 8 7.50 13.21 29.52
CA ASN A 8 8.97 13.13 29.52
C ASN A 8 9.55 12.36 28.31
N GLU A 9 8.71 11.85 27.40
CA GLU A 9 9.15 11.08 26.25
C GLU A 9 9.02 11.86 24.95
N ASP A 10 10.03 11.77 24.09
CA ASP A 10 9.94 12.25 22.72
C ASP A 10 9.17 11.24 21.86
N PHE A 11 8.19 11.70 21.10
CA PHE A 11 7.51 10.89 20.11
C PHE A 11 8.43 10.65 18.90
N LYS A 12 8.72 9.39 18.60
CA LYS A 12 9.74 8.98 17.62
C LYS A 12 9.18 7.92 16.67
N TYR A 13 9.98 7.57 15.67
CA TYR A 13 9.70 6.51 14.71
C TYR A 13 8.40 6.75 13.94
N ILE A 14 8.18 8.00 13.50
CA ILE A 14 7.03 8.38 12.68
C ILE A 14 7.16 7.69 11.33
N HIS A 15 6.11 6.98 10.94
CA HIS A 15 6.06 6.23 9.69
C HIS A 15 5.17 6.92 8.66
N ASP A 16 4.07 7.51 9.09
CA ASP A 16 3.16 8.22 8.20
C ASP A 16 2.61 9.49 8.86
N ILE A 17 2.29 10.50 8.04
CA ILE A 17 1.85 11.83 8.47
C ILE A 17 0.66 12.25 7.58
N TYR A 18 -0.39 12.74 8.23
CA TYR A 18 -1.52 13.38 7.57
C TYR A 18 -1.81 14.74 8.21
N GLU A 19 -1.91 15.79 7.40
CA GLU A 19 -2.26 17.15 7.82
C GLU A 19 -3.70 17.47 7.38
N THR A 20 -4.53 17.94 8.30
CA THR A 20 -5.87 18.46 8.04
C THR A 20 -5.82 19.92 7.60
N ALA A 21 -6.94 20.42 7.02
CA ALA A 21 -7.03 21.83 6.61
C ALA A 21 -6.88 22.81 7.79
N ASP A 22 -7.20 22.38 9.01
CA ASP A 22 -7.10 23.19 10.23
C ASP A 22 -5.69 23.16 10.89
N SER A 23 -4.67 22.71 10.15
CA SER A 23 -3.29 22.57 10.63
C SER A 23 -3.14 21.61 11.81
N GLU A 24 -4.02 20.60 11.92
CA GLU A 24 -3.83 19.47 12.80
C GLU A 24 -3.02 18.39 12.07
N LEU A 25 -2.04 17.83 12.77
CA LEU A 25 -1.25 16.70 12.29
C LEU A 25 -1.69 15.40 12.96
N TRP A 26 -1.87 14.37 12.14
CA TRP A 26 -1.95 13.00 12.59
C TRP A 26 -0.67 12.27 12.25
N LEU A 27 -0.08 11.60 13.22
CA LEU A 27 1.21 10.95 13.10
C LEU A 27 1.07 9.49 13.51
N ALA A 28 1.33 8.58 12.59
CA ALA A 28 1.42 7.16 12.87
C ALA A 28 2.87 6.77 13.21
N SER A 29 3.08 5.99 14.25
CA SER A 29 4.42 5.59 14.67
C SER A 29 4.58 4.10 14.85
N VAL A 30 5.82 3.66 14.73
CA VAL A 30 6.22 2.29 15.03
C VAL A 30 6.56 2.16 16.51
N GLY A 31 5.59 1.67 17.30
CA GLY A 31 5.75 1.35 18.72
C GLY A 31 5.20 2.39 19.71
N MET A 32 4.83 3.59 19.24
CA MET A 32 4.35 4.64 20.16
C MET A 32 2.87 5.01 19.93
N GLY A 33 2.18 4.34 19.04
CA GLY A 33 0.77 4.61 18.74
C GLY A 33 0.58 5.70 17.69
N VAL A 34 -0.54 6.40 17.80
CA VAL A 34 -0.92 7.52 16.94
C VAL A 34 -0.93 8.81 17.76
N VAL A 35 -0.45 9.92 17.21
CA VAL A 35 -0.54 11.24 17.84
C VAL A 35 -1.35 12.17 16.95
N LYS A 36 -2.30 12.86 17.55
CA LYS A 36 -2.95 14.05 17.01
C LYS A 36 -2.24 15.26 17.62
N ALA A 37 -1.72 16.16 16.80
CA ALA A 37 -0.99 17.35 17.26
C ALA A 37 -1.45 18.58 16.48
N ARG A 38 -1.41 19.76 17.10
CA ARG A 38 -1.68 21.02 16.43
C ARG A 38 -0.41 21.84 16.31
N ILE A 39 -0.16 22.34 15.09
CA ILE A 39 0.94 23.23 14.79
C ILE A 39 0.47 24.69 14.87
N ALA A 40 1.28 25.52 15.50
CA ALA A 40 1.15 26.98 15.48
C ALA A 40 2.50 27.61 15.14
N GLY A 41 2.55 28.94 15.11
CA GLY A 41 3.75 29.70 14.77
C GLY A 41 3.81 30.05 13.29
N THR A 42 5.02 30.26 12.78
CA THR A 42 5.26 30.58 11.37
C THR A 42 5.91 29.39 10.65
N PRO A 43 5.88 29.30 9.32
CA PRO A 43 6.58 28.24 8.58
C PRO A 43 8.07 28.13 8.94
N ASP A 44 8.72 29.24 9.25
CA ASP A 44 10.14 29.28 9.65
C ASP A 44 10.37 28.92 11.11
N ASN A 45 9.34 29.04 11.95
CA ASN A 45 9.39 28.71 13.38
C ASN A 45 8.09 28.03 13.84
N PRO A 46 7.83 26.80 13.38
CA PRO A 46 6.65 26.05 13.77
C PRO A 46 6.78 25.51 15.19
N VAL A 47 5.68 25.50 15.94
CA VAL A 47 5.60 25.03 17.33
C VAL A 47 4.43 24.08 17.48
N ILE A 48 4.61 22.97 18.18
CA ILE A 48 3.52 22.10 18.61
C ILE A 48 2.89 22.71 19.86
N VAL A 49 1.61 23.07 19.78
CA VAL A 49 0.88 23.73 20.88
C VAL A 49 -0.04 22.80 21.63
N ASP A 50 -0.41 21.67 21.03
CA ASP A 50 -1.26 20.65 21.62
C ASP A 50 -0.89 19.29 21.02
N ALA A 51 -0.88 18.23 21.83
CA ALA A 51 -0.61 16.89 21.37
C ALA A 51 -1.33 15.85 22.24
N GLN A 52 -2.10 14.99 21.59
CA GLN A 52 -2.79 13.87 22.22
C GLN A 52 -2.34 12.55 21.60
N ARG A 53 -2.04 11.58 22.46
CA ARG A 53 -1.59 10.26 22.05
C ARG A 53 -2.72 9.24 22.20
N TYR A 54 -2.88 8.40 21.17
CA TYR A 54 -3.80 7.28 21.12
C TYR A 54 -3.02 5.97 21.05
N ILE A 55 -3.32 5.06 21.95
CA ILE A 55 -2.68 3.74 22.05
C ILE A 55 -3.74 2.65 22.14
N ILE A 56 -3.38 1.45 21.73
CA ILE A 56 -4.18 0.25 21.96
C ILE A 56 -3.66 -0.38 23.27
N ASN A 57 -4.53 -0.48 24.26
CA ASN A 57 -4.22 -1.03 25.57
C ASN A 57 -4.69 -2.48 25.68
N ASP A 58 -4.14 -3.37 24.89
CA ASP A 58 -4.44 -4.81 24.95
C ASP A 58 -3.39 -5.62 25.73
N GLY A 59 -2.35 -4.96 26.21
CA GLY A 59 -1.26 -5.58 26.98
C GLY A 59 -0.24 -6.35 26.13
N GLU A 60 -0.41 -6.42 24.80
CA GLU A 60 0.51 -7.10 23.91
C GLU A 60 1.57 -6.17 23.33
N LEU A 61 2.81 -6.67 23.24
CA LEU A 61 3.89 -5.98 22.57
C LEU A 61 3.59 -5.90 21.06
N GLY A 62 3.62 -4.69 20.51
CA GLY A 62 3.41 -4.46 19.08
C GLY A 62 2.03 -3.94 18.71
N SER A 63 1.08 -3.89 19.64
CA SER A 63 -0.25 -3.29 19.43
C SER A 63 -0.20 -1.84 18.96
N ASN A 64 0.85 -1.10 19.32
CA ASN A 64 1.04 0.33 19.01
C ASN A 64 1.96 0.58 17.79
N TYR A 65 2.10 -0.38 16.88
CA TYR A 65 2.85 -0.23 15.63
C TYR A 65 1.89 0.14 14.50
N PHE A 66 1.88 1.42 14.12
CA PHE A 66 1.04 1.94 13.04
C PHE A 66 1.91 2.34 11.84
N PHE A 67 1.53 1.87 10.65
CA PHE A 67 2.30 2.06 9.43
C PHE A 67 1.70 3.07 8.47
N THR A 68 0.38 3.27 8.48
CA THR A 68 -0.27 4.13 7.49
C THR A 68 -1.48 4.84 8.04
N ILE A 69 -1.74 6.01 7.50
CA ILE A 69 -2.94 6.82 7.74
C ILE A 69 -3.68 6.95 6.42
N TYR A 70 -4.96 6.66 6.42
CA TYR A 70 -5.83 6.87 5.28
C TYR A 70 -6.98 7.79 5.67
N ALA A 71 -7.02 8.98 5.08
CA ALA A 71 -8.10 9.93 5.29
C ALA A 71 -9.18 9.73 4.23
N GLU A 72 -10.38 9.34 4.64
CA GLU A 72 -11.56 9.42 3.78
C GLU A 72 -12.04 10.87 3.65
N ASN A 73 -11.94 11.59 4.74
CA ASN A 73 -12.12 13.03 4.90
C ASN A 73 -11.40 13.45 6.19
N GLU A 74 -11.48 14.71 6.58
CA GLU A 74 -10.76 15.27 7.74
C GLU A 74 -11.14 14.66 9.09
N THR A 75 -12.36 14.13 9.22
CA THR A 75 -12.88 13.54 10.47
C THR A 75 -12.91 12.01 10.46
N ASN A 76 -12.80 11.38 9.29
CA ASN A 76 -12.86 9.92 9.16
C ASN A 76 -11.51 9.37 8.71
N LEU A 77 -10.69 9.07 9.71
CA LEU A 77 -9.32 8.59 9.52
C LEU A 77 -9.21 7.12 9.88
N LEU A 78 -8.52 6.38 9.04
CA LEU A 78 -8.17 4.98 9.24
C LEU A 78 -6.66 4.83 9.45
N PHE A 79 -6.28 3.95 10.34
CA PHE A 79 -4.91 3.66 10.71
C PHE A 79 -4.61 2.18 10.54
N GLY A 80 -3.62 1.87 9.71
CA GLY A 80 -3.15 0.50 9.50
C GLY A 80 -2.15 0.08 10.57
N ASN A 81 -2.40 -1.05 11.22
CA ASN A 81 -1.63 -1.56 12.34
C ASN A 81 -0.93 -2.88 12.02
N LYS A 82 0.18 -3.15 12.72
CA LYS A 82 0.90 -4.41 12.63
C LYS A 82 0.27 -5.46 13.54
N GLY A 83 -0.38 -6.44 12.94
CA GLY A 83 -0.94 -7.60 13.63
C GLY A 83 -2.40 -7.46 14.08
N TYR A 84 -2.94 -6.23 14.05
CA TYR A 84 -4.29 -5.94 14.57
C TYR A 84 -5.25 -5.36 13.53
N GLY A 85 -4.80 -5.26 12.27
CA GLY A 85 -5.65 -4.81 11.16
C GLY A 85 -5.80 -3.29 11.10
N VAL A 86 -7.02 -2.81 10.94
CA VAL A 86 -7.33 -1.39 10.72
C VAL A 86 -8.13 -0.83 11.88
N PHE A 87 -7.75 0.35 12.33
CA PHE A 87 -8.47 1.13 13.33
C PHE A 87 -9.02 2.41 12.72
N ARG A 88 -10.13 2.88 13.25
CA ARG A 88 -10.73 4.18 12.93
C ARG A 88 -10.68 5.08 14.14
N TYR A 89 -10.38 6.35 13.94
CA TYR A 89 -10.59 7.34 14.97
C TYR A 89 -12.09 7.61 15.15
N ASN A 90 -12.56 7.50 16.37
CA ASN A 90 -13.92 7.84 16.75
C ASN A 90 -13.88 9.10 17.61
N GLU A 91 -14.43 10.20 17.08
CA GLU A 91 -14.46 11.49 17.75
C GLU A 91 -15.34 11.47 19.01
N THR A 92 -16.42 10.67 19.02
CA THR A 92 -17.32 10.58 20.16
C THR A 92 -16.66 9.93 21.38
N THR A 93 -15.91 8.85 21.15
CA THR A 93 -15.18 8.15 22.23
C THR A 93 -13.79 8.74 22.44
N ASN A 94 -13.37 9.65 21.55
CA ASN A 94 -12.01 10.20 21.48
C ASN A 94 -10.94 9.11 21.54
N GLY A 95 -11.11 8.09 20.72
CA GLY A 95 -10.26 6.89 20.75
C GLY A 95 -10.13 6.19 19.41
N LEU A 96 -9.31 5.13 19.37
CA LEU A 96 -9.17 4.24 18.24
C LEU A 96 -10.05 3.02 18.40
N GLU A 97 -10.88 2.74 17.41
CA GLU A 97 -11.78 1.59 17.41
C GLU A 97 -11.45 0.67 16.21
N PRO A 98 -11.47 -0.67 16.38
CA PRO A 98 -11.22 -1.57 15.28
C PRO A 98 -12.32 -1.44 14.21
N VAL A 99 -11.92 -1.37 12.94
CA VAL A 99 -12.84 -1.37 11.78
C VAL A 99 -13.46 -2.73 11.59
N SER A 100 -12.72 -3.79 11.95
CA SER A 100 -13.16 -5.17 11.88
C SER A 100 -12.60 -5.94 13.06
N THR A 101 -13.41 -6.80 13.65
CA THR A 101 -13.02 -7.77 14.68
C THR A 101 -12.58 -9.10 14.07
N HIS A 102 -12.69 -9.24 12.76
CA HIS A 102 -12.31 -10.47 12.06
C HIS A 102 -10.81 -10.72 12.17
N LYS A 103 -10.46 -11.86 12.73
CA LYS A 103 -9.07 -12.34 12.73
C LYS A 103 -8.87 -13.25 11.52
N TYR A 104 -8.02 -12.84 10.61
CA TYR A 104 -7.64 -13.69 9.50
C TYR A 104 -6.81 -14.89 10.04
N GLU A 105 -7.00 -16.05 9.45
CA GLU A 105 -6.25 -17.27 9.83
C GLU A 105 -4.72 -17.08 9.72
N ASN A 106 -4.29 -16.32 8.72
CA ASN A 106 -2.90 -15.93 8.57
C ASN A 106 -2.66 -14.57 9.25
N MET A 107 -1.87 -14.56 10.32
CA MET A 107 -1.51 -13.34 11.07
C MET A 107 -0.88 -12.26 10.21
N THR A 108 -0.19 -12.60 9.10
CA THR A 108 0.41 -11.62 8.19
C THR A 108 -0.61 -10.78 7.44
N LEU A 109 -1.85 -11.26 7.29
CA LEU A 109 -2.95 -10.48 6.71
C LEU A 109 -3.39 -9.32 7.62
N ASN A 110 -3.05 -9.35 8.89
CA ASN A 110 -3.34 -8.27 9.84
C ASN A 110 -2.27 -7.16 9.83
N ASN A 111 -1.16 -7.35 9.12
CA ASN A 111 -0.11 -6.33 8.97
C ASN A 111 -0.48 -5.38 7.84
N ILE A 112 -1.18 -4.29 8.16
CA ILE A 112 -1.67 -3.32 7.18
C ILE A 112 -0.59 -2.27 6.96
N LEU A 113 0.00 -2.27 5.75
CA LEU A 113 1.05 -1.36 5.32
C LEU A 113 0.52 -0.18 4.52
N ALA A 114 -0.60 -0.37 3.81
CA ALA A 114 -1.21 0.65 2.99
C ALA A 114 -2.73 0.48 2.93
N ILE A 115 -3.45 1.58 2.76
CA ILE A 115 -4.91 1.59 2.66
C ILE A 115 -5.33 2.40 1.42
N GLY A 116 -6.31 1.89 0.69
CA GLY A 116 -7.00 2.58 -0.39
C GLY A 116 -8.49 2.27 -0.36
N LYS A 117 -9.27 2.92 -1.23
CA LYS A 117 -10.71 2.67 -1.35
C LYS A 117 -11.15 2.83 -2.79
N ASP A 118 -11.91 1.88 -3.34
CA ASP A 118 -12.43 1.93 -4.70
C ASP A 118 -13.75 2.74 -4.81
N SER A 119 -14.27 2.89 -6.03
CA SER A 119 -15.51 3.63 -6.27
C SER A 119 -16.77 2.91 -5.75
N SER A 120 -16.66 1.62 -5.49
CA SER A 120 -17.74 0.79 -4.91
C SER A 120 -17.70 0.75 -3.39
N ASN A 121 -16.89 1.60 -2.76
CA ASN A 121 -16.65 1.67 -1.31
C ASN A 121 -15.96 0.44 -0.70
N ASN A 122 -15.34 -0.42 -1.51
CA ASN A 122 -14.49 -1.47 -0.96
C ASN A 122 -13.14 -0.89 -0.53
N TYR A 123 -12.67 -1.26 0.65
CA TYR A 123 -11.31 -0.95 1.07
C TYR A 123 -10.30 -1.86 0.38
N LEU A 124 -9.14 -1.32 0.12
CA LEU A 124 -7.96 -2.03 -0.37
C LEU A 124 -6.91 -1.99 0.74
N PHE A 125 -6.65 -3.12 1.36
CA PHE A 125 -5.63 -3.23 2.40
C PHE A 125 -4.39 -3.91 1.83
N GLY A 126 -3.31 -3.15 1.69
CA GLY A 126 -1.99 -3.66 1.36
C GLY A 126 -1.35 -4.27 2.60
N THR A 127 -0.92 -5.51 2.50
CA THR A 127 -0.37 -6.28 3.62
C THR A 127 0.96 -6.92 3.28
N SER A 128 1.62 -7.53 4.26
CA SER A 128 2.81 -8.35 4.05
C SER A 128 2.53 -9.68 3.33
N TYR A 129 1.26 -10.02 3.05
CA TYR A 129 0.87 -11.28 2.44
C TYR A 129 0.00 -11.13 1.18
N GLY A 130 -0.31 -9.93 0.77
CA GLY A 130 -1.10 -9.62 -0.41
C GLY A 130 -1.93 -8.37 -0.26
N LEU A 131 -2.79 -8.16 -1.25
CA LEU A 131 -3.82 -7.15 -1.25
C LEU A 131 -5.14 -7.78 -0.84
N ILE A 132 -5.79 -7.21 0.18
CA ILE A 132 -7.16 -7.58 0.57
C ILE A 132 -8.10 -6.52 -0.01
N LYS A 133 -9.00 -6.92 -0.89
CA LYS A 133 -10.16 -6.12 -1.26
C LYS A 133 -11.29 -6.46 -0.29
N TYR A 134 -11.61 -5.54 0.61
CA TYR A 134 -12.49 -5.75 1.75
C TYR A 134 -13.82 -5.02 1.54
N THR A 135 -14.90 -5.75 1.55
CA THR A 135 -16.27 -5.23 1.47
C THR A 135 -16.94 -5.26 2.86
N SER A 136 -16.75 -6.35 3.60
CA SER A 136 -17.25 -6.56 4.97
C SER A 136 -16.47 -7.68 5.66
N GLU A 137 -16.73 -7.94 6.94
CA GLU A 137 -16.09 -9.02 7.69
C GLU A 137 -16.27 -10.40 7.07
N THR A 138 -17.39 -10.63 6.41
CA THR A 138 -17.71 -11.91 5.76
C THR A 138 -17.47 -11.93 4.26
N SER A 139 -17.09 -10.78 3.67
CA SER A 139 -16.89 -10.63 2.24
C SER A 139 -15.59 -9.87 1.94
N TYR A 140 -14.56 -10.62 1.57
CA TYR A 140 -13.27 -10.08 1.12
C TYR A 140 -12.64 -10.99 0.08
N GLN A 141 -11.73 -10.43 -0.71
CA GLN A 141 -10.91 -11.15 -1.69
C GLN A 141 -9.44 -10.89 -1.41
N LEU A 142 -8.63 -11.96 -1.45
CA LEU A 142 -7.18 -11.88 -1.30
C LEU A 142 -6.50 -12.06 -2.65
N PHE A 143 -5.63 -11.13 -3.01
CA PHE A 143 -4.76 -11.19 -4.17
C PHE A 143 -3.29 -11.28 -3.72
N ASN A 144 -2.59 -12.32 -4.11
CA ASN A 144 -1.20 -12.55 -3.77
C ASN A 144 -0.48 -13.38 -4.84
N ALA A 145 0.72 -13.89 -4.57
CA ALA A 145 1.47 -14.69 -5.52
C ALA A 145 0.74 -15.97 -5.98
N LYS A 146 -0.17 -16.53 -5.16
CA LYS A 146 -1.01 -17.68 -5.55
C LYS A 146 -2.04 -17.33 -6.62
N ASN A 147 -2.40 -16.06 -6.73
CA ASN A 147 -3.31 -15.54 -7.76
C ASN A 147 -2.55 -14.89 -8.94
N GLY A 148 -1.20 -14.92 -8.91
CA GLY A 148 -0.36 -14.38 -9.96
C GLY A 148 0.23 -12.99 -9.70
N PHE A 149 0.12 -12.41 -8.50
CA PHE A 149 0.90 -11.23 -8.13
C PHE A 149 2.39 -11.58 -8.16
N LEU A 150 3.20 -10.63 -8.61
CA LEU A 150 4.65 -10.82 -8.68
C LEU A 150 5.29 -10.97 -7.28
N ASN A 151 4.71 -10.32 -6.28
CA ASN A 151 5.14 -10.39 -4.89
C ASN A 151 3.95 -10.25 -3.93
N ASN A 152 4.12 -10.72 -2.70
CA ASN A 152 3.07 -10.68 -1.70
C ASN A 152 3.01 -9.36 -0.91
N THR A 153 4.15 -8.72 -0.66
CA THR A 153 4.19 -7.51 0.16
C THR A 153 3.74 -6.29 -0.65
N ILE A 154 2.70 -5.61 -0.16
CA ILE A 154 2.19 -4.37 -0.75
C ILE A 154 2.58 -3.22 0.15
N HIS A 155 3.57 -2.42 -0.27
CA HIS A 155 4.13 -1.32 0.52
C HIS A 155 3.33 -0.03 0.44
N ALA A 156 2.74 0.24 -0.72
CA ALA A 156 1.92 1.43 -0.92
C ALA A 156 0.82 1.18 -1.97
N ILE A 157 -0.26 1.97 -1.86
CA ILE A 157 -1.41 1.95 -2.75
C ILE A 157 -1.69 3.39 -3.18
N LEU A 158 -1.55 3.71 -4.45
CA LEU A 158 -1.92 5.01 -5.00
C LEU A 158 -3.02 4.88 -6.05
N ARG A 159 -4.04 5.72 -5.90
CA ARG A 159 -5.14 5.80 -6.86
C ARG A 159 -4.70 6.54 -8.12
N ASN A 160 -4.83 5.88 -9.27
CA ASN A 160 -4.67 6.49 -10.60
C ASN A 160 -6.00 7.06 -11.11
N SER A 161 -7.06 6.25 -11.05
CA SER A 161 -8.45 6.65 -11.38
C SER A 161 -9.43 6.01 -10.39
N SER A 162 -10.73 6.15 -10.61
CA SER A 162 -11.78 5.67 -9.68
C SER A 162 -11.59 4.21 -9.23
N ASP A 163 -11.23 3.33 -10.16
CA ASP A 163 -11.10 1.88 -9.93
C ASP A 163 -9.75 1.32 -10.37
N ASN A 164 -8.79 2.18 -10.73
CA ASN A 164 -7.45 1.79 -11.09
C ASN A 164 -6.43 2.28 -10.08
N PHE A 165 -5.63 1.35 -9.57
CA PHE A 165 -4.63 1.59 -8.53
C PHE A 165 -3.27 1.07 -8.95
N TRP A 166 -2.23 1.77 -8.50
CA TRP A 166 -0.86 1.29 -8.55
C TRP A 166 -0.42 0.87 -7.16
N LEU A 167 0.16 -0.31 -7.08
CA LEU A 167 0.65 -0.94 -5.87
C LEU A 167 2.15 -1.14 -5.99
N SER A 168 2.90 -0.75 -4.96
CA SER A 168 4.33 -1.03 -4.92
C SER A 168 4.64 -2.28 -4.09
N THR A 169 5.65 -3.05 -4.52
CA THR A 169 6.04 -4.33 -3.94
C THR A 169 7.56 -4.46 -3.83
N ASN A 170 8.06 -5.58 -3.29
CA ASN A 170 9.50 -5.90 -3.31
C ASN A 170 10.04 -6.32 -4.70
N LEU A 171 9.17 -6.59 -5.68
CA LEU A 171 9.59 -7.05 -7.02
C LEU A 171 8.98 -6.23 -8.16
N GLY A 172 8.62 -4.97 -7.90
CA GLY A 172 8.08 -4.09 -8.91
C GLY A 172 6.75 -3.46 -8.54
N LEU A 173 6.04 -3.00 -9.56
CA LEU A 173 4.75 -2.33 -9.44
C LEU A 173 3.63 -3.22 -10.01
N ILE A 174 2.45 -3.11 -9.42
CA ILE A 174 1.24 -3.76 -9.91
C ILE A 174 0.22 -2.68 -10.25
N ASN A 175 -0.29 -2.68 -11.47
CA ASN A 175 -1.48 -1.91 -11.84
C ASN A 175 -2.70 -2.80 -11.67
N PHE A 176 -3.65 -2.39 -10.84
CA PHE A 176 -4.82 -3.17 -10.44
C PHE A 176 -6.12 -2.45 -10.77
N ASP A 177 -6.98 -3.08 -11.58
CA ASP A 177 -8.35 -2.66 -11.86
C ASP A 177 -9.28 -3.36 -10.86
N THR A 178 -9.81 -2.63 -9.90
CA THR A 178 -10.65 -3.16 -8.83
C THR A 178 -12.03 -3.57 -9.31
N LYS A 179 -12.54 -2.95 -10.39
CA LYS A 179 -13.85 -3.26 -10.94
C LYS A 179 -13.88 -4.59 -11.66
N ARG A 180 -12.81 -4.90 -12.40
CA ARG A 180 -12.67 -6.15 -13.16
C ARG A 180 -11.93 -7.24 -12.37
N ASN A 181 -11.27 -6.88 -11.27
CA ASN A 181 -10.36 -7.71 -10.50
C ASN A 181 -9.22 -8.28 -11.36
N VAL A 182 -8.70 -7.47 -12.29
CA VAL A 182 -7.56 -7.81 -13.13
C VAL A 182 -6.36 -6.93 -12.79
N PHE A 183 -5.17 -7.45 -12.99
CA PHE A 183 -3.94 -6.74 -12.69
C PHE A 183 -2.86 -7.05 -13.72
N ARG A 184 -1.88 -6.13 -13.79
CA ARG A 184 -0.65 -6.30 -14.54
C ARG A 184 0.53 -5.92 -13.67
N SER A 185 1.50 -6.81 -13.60
CA SER A 185 2.76 -6.58 -12.88
C SER A 185 3.80 -6.00 -13.83
N TYR A 186 4.64 -5.12 -13.29
CA TYR A 186 5.76 -4.47 -13.97
C TYR A 186 7.00 -4.66 -13.13
N GLY A 187 8.05 -5.19 -13.72
CA GLY A 187 9.32 -5.46 -13.07
C GLY A 187 10.51 -4.99 -13.87
N PHE A 188 11.68 -5.52 -13.55
CA PHE A 188 12.91 -5.18 -14.26
C PHE A 188 12.82 -5.48 -15.78
N GLY A 189 12.17 -6.58 -16.17
CA GLY A 189 11.95 -6.96 -17.56
C GLY A 189 11.07 -5.98 -18.36
N ASP A 190 10.23 -5.19 -17.67
CA ASP A 190 9.40 -4.13 -18.27
C ASP A 190 10.10 -2.77 -18.29
N GLY A 191 11.38 -2.71 -17.92
CA GLY A 191 12.19 -1.48 -17.94
C GLY A 191 12.18 -0.69 -16.63
N LEU A 192 11.57 -1.21 -15.55
CA LEU A 192 11.70 -0.59 -14.23
C LEU A 192 13.14 -0.75 -13.72
N LYS A 193 13.77 0.39 -13.37
CA LYS A 193 15.11 0.41 -12.77
C LYS A 193 15.08 0.28 -11.25
N VAL A 194 13.98 0.67 -10.63
CA VAL A 194 13.68 0.50 -9.21
C VAL A 194 12.62 -0.57 -9.11
N VAL A 195 12.90 -1.67 -8.44
CA VAL A 195 11.96 -2.79 -8.32
C VAL A 195 11.66 -3.16 -6.88
N GLU A 196 12.52 -2.77 -5.93
CA GLU A 196 12.31 -2.96 -4.49
C GLU A 196 11.90 -1.64 -3.86
N PHE A 197 10.62 -1.56 -3.50
CA PHE A 197 10.02 -0.36 -2.94
C PHE A 197 9.95 -0.41 -1.41
N SER A 198 9.83 0.76 -0.78
CA SER A 198 9.81 0.90 0.68
C SER A 198 8.42 1.19 1.20
N ASP A 199 8.16 0.76 2.45
CA ASP A 199 6.88 0.99 3.13
C ASP A 199 6.54 2.49 3.16
N GLY A 200 5.30 2.82 2.77
CA GLY A 200 4.79 4.19 2.78
C GLY A 200 5.47 5.17 1.81
N ALA A 201 6.53 4.75 1.09
CA ALA A 201 7.28 5.62 0.20
C ALA A 201 6.55 5.86 -1.13
N ALA A 202 5.41 6.53 -1.07
CA ALA A 202 4.59 6.83 -2.22
C ALA A 202 3.89 8.18 -2.07
N PHE A 203 3.76 8.90 -3.19
CA PHE A 203 3.14 10.22 -3.22
C PHE A 203 2.39 10.44 -4.52
N ARG A 204 1.21 11.04 -4.42
CA ARG A 204 0.44 11.50 -5.58
C ARG A 204 0.46 13.03 -5.61
N ASP A 205 1.06 13.59 -6.64
CA ASP A 205 0.97 15.04 -6.89
C ASP A 205 -0.47 15.39 -7.31
N SER A 206 -1.18 16.11 -6.47
CA SER A 206 -2.57 16.52 -6.72
C SER A 206 -2.72 17.47 -7.91
N ARG A 207 -1.68 18.22 -8.24
CA ARG A 207 -1.67 19.20 -9.32
C ARG A 207 -1.49 18.54 -10.70
N THR A 208 -0.60 17.55 -10.81
CA THR A 208 -0.27 16.88 -12.08
C THR A 208 -0.92 15.51 -12.22
N GLY A 209 -1.40 14.93 -11.11
CA GLY A 209 -1.86 13.55 -11.04
C GLY A 209 -0.73 12.52 -11.10
N THR A 210 0.54 12.95 -11.17
CA THR A 210 1.69 12.04 -11.24
C THR A 210 1.83 11.26 -9.94
N LEU A 211 2.06 9.95 -10.06
CA LEU A 211 2.29 9.04 -8.95
C LEU A 211 3.78 8.79 -8.81
N PHE A 212 4.30 8.91 -7.61
CA PHE A 212 5.70 8.66 -7.28
C PHE A 212 5.80 7.48 -6.30
N PHE A 213 6.73 6.57 -6.57
CA PHE A 213 7.02 5.44 -5.70
C PHE A 213 8.52 5.39 -5.42
N GLY A 214 8.88 5.45 -4.14
CA GLY A 214 10.26 5.41 -3.65
C GLY A 214 10.70 3.98 -3.33
N GLY A 215 11.93 3.67 -3.67
CA GLY A 215 12.55 2.39 -3.37
C GLY A 215 14.03 2.55 -3.03
N ILE A 216 14.72 1.43 -2.81
CA ILE A 216 16.09 1.40 -2.27
C ILE A 216 17.08 2.23 -3.10
N ASN A 217 16.93 2.27 -4.41
CA ASN A 217 17.90 2.89 -5.33
C ASN A 217 17.29 3.98 -6.22
N GLY A 218 16.14 4.56 -5.84
CA GLY A 218 15.57 5.66 -6.60
C GLY A 218 14.06 5.80 -6.48
N VAL A 219 13.48 6.56 -7.41
CA VAL A 219 12.06 6.87 -7.47
C VAL A 219 11.52 6.54 -8.86
N VAL A 220 10.35 5.92 -8.92
CA VAL A 220 9.58 5.75 -10.15
C VAL A 220 8.45 6.76 -10.18
N ALA A 221 8.31 7.47 -11.31
CA ALA A 221 7.21 8.39 -11.57
C ALA A 221 6.29 7.82 -12.66
N ILE A 222 5.00 7.72 -12.37
CA ILE A 222 3.96 7.30 -13.31
C ILE A 222 3.08 8.50 -13.62
N ARG A 223 3.02 8.91 -14.88
CA ARG A 223 2.17 10.03 -15.32
C ARG A 223 0.74 9.58 -15.53
N ALA A 224 -0.20 10.43 -15.14
CA ALA A 224 -1.65 10.15 -15.30
C ALA A 224 -2.13 10.24 -16.75
N ASP A 225 -1.36 10.85 -17.65
CA ASP A 225 -1.73 11.10 -19.05
C ASP A 225 -1.79 9.85 -19.93
N GLY A 226 -1.70 8.67 -19.31
CA GLY A 226 -2.14 7.40 -19.89
C GLY A 226 -1.64 7.09 -21.30
N ARG A 227 -0.56 7.72 -21.75
CA ARG A 227 0.19 7.20 -22.88
C ARG A 227 0.82 5.89 -22.43
N SER A 228 0.04 4.82 -22.52
CA SER A 228 0.64 3.51 -22.65
C SER A 228 1.50 3.62 -23.91
N GLU A 229 2.80 3.80 -23.74
CA GLU A 229 3.69 3.37 -24.81
C GLU A 229 3.22 1.95 -25.11
N GLN A 230 2.79 1.73 -26.36
CA GLN A 230 2.54 0.37 -26.83
C GLN A 230 3.82 -0.39 -26.56
N LEU A 231 3.82 -1.12 -25.43
CA LEU A 231 4.94 -2.00 -25.15
C LEU A 231 5.01 -2.94 -26.34
N TYR A 232 6.03 -2.76 -27.16
CA TYR A 232 6.39 -3.71 -28.17
C TYR A 232 6.56 -5.05 -27.45
N MET A 233 5.58 -5.92 -27.57
CA MET A 233 5.73 -7.31 -27.17
C MET A 233 6.52 -7.97 -28.30
N PRO A 234 7.82 -8.25 -28.10
CA PRO A 234 8.57 -9.01 -29.08
C PRO A 234 7.84 -10.34 -29.28
N PRO A 235 7.65 -10.78 -30.52
CA PRO A 235 7.08 -12.09 -30.77
C PRO A 235 7.98 -13.15 -30.10
N VAL A 236 7.36 -14.01 -29.29
CA VAL A 236 8.07 -15.14 -28.66
C VAL A 236 8.21 -16.23 -29.71
N TYR A 237 9.45 -16.55 -30.06
CA TYR A 237 9.78 -17.68 -30.92
C TYR A 237 10.37 -18.80 -30.06
N PHE A 238 9.86 -20.01 -30.24
CA PHE A 238 10.52 -21.20 -29.71
C PHE A 238 11.70 -21.55 -30.64
N ASP A 239 12.91 -21.33 -30.16
CA ASP A 239 14.15 -21.62 -30.92
C ASP A 239 14.49 -23.12 -30.83
N LYS A 240 14.24 -23.74 -29.69
CA LYS A 240 14.54 -25.15 -29.43
C LYS A 240 13.49 -25.80 -28.55
N LEU A 241 13.11 -26.99 -28.92
CA LEU A 241 12.32 -27.90 -28.07
C LEU A 241 13.19 -29.09 -27.66
N SER A 242 13.31 -29.33 -26.37
CA SER A 242 14.03 -30.50 -25.83
C SER A 242 13.08 -31.31 -24.94
N ILE A 243 12.93 -32.61 -25.21
CA ILE A 243 12.12 -33.52 -24.40
C ILE A 243 13.06 -34.61 -23.87
N PHE A 244 13.16 -34.78 -22.56
CA PHE A 244 14.07 -35.71 -21.88
C PHE A 244 15.56 -35.57 -22.29
N GLY A 245 16.00 -34.34 -22.67
CA GLY A 245 17.38 -34.06 -23.06
C GLY A 245 17.67 -34.25 -24.54
N GLU A 246 16.76 -34.77 -25.34
CA GLU A 246 16.87 -34.86 -26.79
C GLU A 246 16.31 -33.63 -27.47
N GLN A 247 17.08 -33.03 -28.40
CA GLN A 247 16.65 -31.88 -29.19
C GLN A 247 15.72 -32.33 -30.31
N TYR A 248 14.54 -31.75 -30.36
CA TYR A 248 13.63 -31.85 -31.47
C TYR A 248 13.74 -30.61 -32.35
N ASN A 249 14.22 -30.76 -33.58
CA ASN A 249 14.13 -29.68 -34.56
C ASN A 249 12.68 -29.56 -35.03
N PRO A 250 12.06 -28.37 -34.99
CA PRO A 250 10.74 -28.16 -35.55
C PRO A 250 10.83 -28.20 -37.07
N VAL A 251 10.70 -29.38 -37.62
CA VAL A 251 10.48 -29.53 -39.06
C VAL A 251 9.00 -29.25 -39.24
N SER A 252 8.69 -28.18 -40.00
CA SER A 252 7.38 -27.75 -40.49
C SER A 252 6.19 -28.69 -40.18
N TYR A 253 5.61 -28.56 -38.99
CA TYR A 253 4.38 -29.24 -38.64
C TYR A 253 3.24 -28.24 -38.54
N THR A 254 2.22 -28.46 -39.30
CA THR A 254 1.06 -27.59 -39.42
C THR A 254 0.10 -27.70 -38.24
N GLN A 255 0.34 -28.55 -37.25
CA GLN A 255 -0.51 -28.65 -36.05
C GLN A 255 0.25 -29.23 -34.85
N LEU A 256 0.53 -28.41 -33.87
CA LEU A 256 0.85 -28.83 -32.52
C LEU A 256 -0.36 -28.54 -31.63
N TYR A 257 -1.09 -29.55 -31.21
CA TYR A 257 -2.13 -29.43 -30.21
C TYR A 257 -1.45 -29.56 -28.82
N LEU A 258 -1.30 -28.45 -28.11
CA LEU A 258 -0.99 -28.43 -26.66
C LEU A 258 -2.32 -28.59 -25.92
N PHE A 259 -2.54 -29.76 -25.34
CA PHE A 259 -3.52 -29.89 -24.26
C PHE A 259 -2.84 -29.47 -22.94
N LEU A 260 -3.30 -28.35 -22.38
CA LEU A 260 -3.03 -27.91 -21.01
C LEU A 260 -4.13 -28.42 -20.09
#